data_c34789bed8b8f5989d2ce5bc43d1ab6b
#
_entry.id   c34789bed8b8f5989d2ce5bc43d1ab6b
#
_cell.length_a   1.000
_cell.length_b   1.000
_cell.length_c   1.000
_cell.angle_alpha   90.00
_cell.angle_beta   90.00
_cell.angle_gamma   90.00
#
_symmetry.space_group_name_H-M   'P 1'
#
loop_
_entity.id
_entity.type
_entity.pdbx_description
1 polymer ?
#
loop_
_entity_poly.entity_id
_entity_poly.type
_entity_poly.pdbx_seq_one_letter_code
_entity_poly.pdbx_strand_id
1 'polypeptide(L)'
;MKEFWLKTLYVTVLVALVSGILYLVIGCIVTNPNEIIEQNSEYIVVKEYKLYNSGSAINKYPADKIYDGVVIDKERHSYYVGVPGKGGHPQTRKHVTVQFNGRTLQIESSSLYNKYNEGDQIKVKEVWYPRHDIIVL
;
A
#
# COMPACT_ATOMS: atom_id res chain seq x y z
N MET A 1 6.72 -3.26 -55.58
CA MET A 1 6.42 -4.08 -54.38
C MET A 1 7.40 -3.80 -53.23
N LYS A 2 8.69 -3.74 -53.43
CA LYS A 2 9.66 -3.49 -52.35
C LYS A 2 9.48 -2.13 -51.65
N GLU A 3 9.19 -1.08 -52.37
CA GLU A 3 8.97 0.27 -51.82
C GLU A 3 7.68 0.36 -50.98
N PHE A 4 6.66 -0.36 -51.35
CA PHE A 4 5.40 -0.43 -50.61
C PHE A 4 5.63 -1.06 -49.21
N TRP A 5 6.34 -2.19 -49.16
CA TRP A 5 6.65 -2.88 -47.94
C TRP A 5 7.55 -2.04 -47.01
N LEU A 6 8.53 -1.33 -47.55
CA LEU A 6 9.40 -0.45 -46.78
C LEU A 6 8.62 0.74 -46.16
N LYS A 7 7.70 1.35 -46.91
CA LYS A 7 6.85 2.44 -46.44
C LYS A 7 5.90 1.95 -45.32
N THR A 8 5.30 0.78 -45.53
CA THR A 8 4.41 0.18 -44.51
C THR A 8 5.17 -0.17 -43.24
N LEU A 9 6.36 -0.76 -43.35
CA LEU A 9 7.21 -1.06 -42.20
C LEU A 9 7.61 0.21 -41.44
N TYR A 10 8.00 1.27 -42.15
CA TYR A 10 8.38 2.54 -41.56
C TYR A 10 7.23 3.19 -40.78
N VAL A 11 6.03 3.20 -41.33
CA VAL A 11 4.83 3.74 -40.68
C VAL A 11 4.50 2.93 -39.43
N THR A 12 4.58 1.59 -39.49
CA THR A 12 4.29 0.73 -38.35
C THR A 12 5.26 0.94 -37.21
N VAL A 13 6.55 1.07 -37.52
CA VAL A 13 7.59 1.36 -36.50
C VAL A 13 7.40 2.75 -35.91
N LEU A 14 7.07 3.75 -36.72
CA LEU A 14 6.82 5.12 -36.25
C LEU A 14 5.61 5.17 -35.29
N VAL A 15 4.51 4.51 -35.65
CA VAL A 15 3.30 4.42 -34.79
C VAL A 15 3.61 3.71 -33.48
N ALA A 16 4.39 2.64 -33.50
CA ALA A 16 4.78 1.93 -32.29
C ALA A 16 5.66 2.77 -31.36
N LEU A 17 6.62 3.53 -31.92
CA LEU A 17 7.46 4.46 -31.16
C LEU A 17 6.66 5.59 -30.53
N VAL A 18 5.77 6.23 -31.29
CA VAL A 18 4.92 7.32 -30.78
C VAL A 18 3.97 6.82 -29.69
N SER A 19 3.38 5.64 -29.86
CA SER A 19 2.50 5.02 -28.85
C SER A 19 3.27 4.65 -27.58
N GLY A 20 4.49 4.15 -27.71
CA GLY A 20 5.35 3.83 -26.58
C GLY A 20 5.76 5.07 -25.78
N ILE A 21 6.14 6.16 -26.47
CA ILE A 21 6.47 7.43 -25.83
C ILE A 21 5.24 8.01 -25.12
N LEU A 22 4.08 8.00 -25.77
CA LEU A 22 2.83 8.50 -25.20
C LEU A 22 2.45 7.71 -23.93
N TYR A 23 2.61 6.37 -23.96
CA TYR A 23 2.34 5.50 -22.82
C TYR A 23 3.28 5.80 -21.64
N LEU A 24 4.58 6.02 -21.91
CA LEU A 24 5.55 6.40 -20.89
C LEU A 24 5.24 7.78 -20.29
N VAL A 25 4.87 8.76 -21.09
CA VAL A 25 4.52 10.11 -20.63
C VAL A 25 3.25 10.06 -19.77
N ILE A 26 2.22 9.36 -20.21
CA ILE A 26 0.98 9.17 -19.42
C ILE A 26 1.28 8.40 -18.14
N GLY A 27 2.08 7.35 -18.20
CA GLY A 27 2.51 6.57 -17.03
C GLY A 27 3.25 7.44 -16.00
N CYS A 28 4.19 8.30 -16.44
CA CYS A 28 4.89 9.22 -15.53
C CYS A 28 3.96 10.27 -14.91
N ILE A 29 2.97 10.76 -15.64
CA ILE A 29 1.99 11.73 -15.12
C ILE A 29 1.05 11.09 -14.09
N VAL A 30 0.70 9.81 -14.27
CA VAL A 30 -0.24 9.10 -13.37
C VAL A 30 0.46 8.50 -12.15
N THR A 31 1.76 8.16 -12.23
CA THR A 31 2.47 7.42 -11.18
C THR A 31 3.11 8.29 -10.09
N ASN A 32 3.19 9.62 -10.26
CA ASN A 32 3.79 10.49 -9.24
C ASN A 32 2.95 11.77 -9.02
N PRO A 33 1.71 11.65 -8.51
CA PRO A 33 0.86 12.82 -8.29
C PRO A 33 1.28 13.68 -7.09
N ASN A 34 2.21 13.20 -6.25
CA ASN A 34 2.56 13.85 -4.99
C ASN A 34 4.08 14.04 -4.89
N GLU A 35 4.50 15.19 -4.40
CA GLU A 35 5.90 15.55 -4.21
C GLU A 35 6.19 15.80 -2.73
N ILE A 36 7.20 15.12 -2.18
CA ILE A 36 7.70 15.42 -0.82
C ILE A 36 8.59 16.64 -0.92
N ILE A 37 8.14 17.74 -0.30
CA ILE A 37 8.88 19.03 -0.32
C ILE A 37 9.91 19.07 0.80
N GLU A 38 9.54 18.56 1.99
CA GLU A 38 10.36 18.57 3.18
C GLU A 38 10.11 17.35 4.04
N GLN A 39 11.15 16.77 4.59
CA GLN A 39 11.07 15.64 5.51
C GLN A 39 12.10 15.79 6.62
N ASN A 40 11.65 15.66 7.86
CA ASN A 40 12.52 15.63 9.04
C ASN A 40 12.02 14.58 10.05
N SER A 41 12.59 14.54 11.25
CA SER A 41 12.23 13.58 12.30
C SER A 41 10.85 13.82 12.93
N GLU A 42 10.22 14.97 12.70
CA GLU A 42 8.95 15.33 13.31
C GLU A 42 7.79 15.29 12.32
N TYR A 43 8.03 15.66 11.05
CA TYR A 43 6.99 15.75 10.04
C TYR A 43 7.51 15.54 8.61
N ILE A 44 6.55 15.28 7.71
CA ILE A 44 6.71 15.21 6.26
C ILE A 44 5.78 16.25 5.64
N VAL A 45 6.29 17.13 4.76
CA VAL A 45 5.50 18.10 4.01
C VAL A 45 5.36 17.60 2.58
N VAL A 46 4.13 17.42 2.13
CA VAL A 46 3.82 16.87 0.81
C VAL A 46 2.97 17.84 0.03
N LYS A 47 3.34 18.06 -1.23
CA LYS A 47 2.52 18.74 -2.22
C LYS A 47 1.68 17.73 -2.96
N GLU A 48 0.38 17.76 -2.74
CA GLU A 48 -0.59 16.86 -3.37
C GLU A 48 -1.25 17.57 -4.56
N TYR A 49 -1.24 16.90 -5.72
CA TYR A 49 -1.88 17.38 -6.93
C TYR A 49 -3.28 16.77 -7.07
N LYS A 50 -4.29 17.60 -7.24
CA LYS A 50 -5.67 17.15 -7.47
C LYS A 50 -5.88 16.85 -8.94
N LEU A 51 -6.29 15.62 -9.25
CA LEU A 51 -6.48 15.11 -10.62
C LEU A 51 -7.52 15.88 -11.45
N TYR A 52 -8.50 16.54 -10.82
CA TYR A 52 -9.62 17.20 -11.52
C TYR A 52 -9.66 18.73 -11.41
N ASN A 53 -8.85 19.31 -10.55
CA ASN A 53 -8.72 20.75 -10.44
C ASN A 53 -7.24 21.07 -10.55
N SER A 54 -6.87 22.02 -11.38
CA SER A 54 -5.50 22.50 -11.60
C SER A 54 -4.85 23.13 -10.34
N GLY A 55 -5.15 22.60 -9.17
CA GLY A 55 -4.66 23.06 -7.88
C GLY A 55 -3.77 22.01 -7.20
N SER A 56 -2.84 22.49 -6.39
CA SER A 56 -2.08 21.68 -5.44
C SER A 56 -2.40 22.14 -4.02
N ALA A 57 -2.37 21.19 -3.08
CA ALA A 57 -2.45 21.47 -1.65
C ALA A 57 -1.14 21.06 -0.98
N ILE A 58 -0.68 21.86 -0.01
CA ILE A 58 0.46 21.49 0.81
C ILE A 58 -0.08 20.96 2.14
N ASN A 59 0.22 19.69 2.41
CA ASN A 59 -0.20 19.00 3.62
C ASN A 59 1.01 18.61 4.46
N LYS A 60 0.86 18.72 5.78
CA LYS A 60 1.88 18.34 6.74
C LYS A 60 1.41 17.10 7.49
N TYR A 61 2.20 16.03 7.41
CA TYR A 61 1.95 14.77 8.11
C TYR A 61 3.00 14.54 9.18
N PRO A 62 2.66 13.89 10.31
CA PRO A 62 3.66 13.45 11.27
C PRO A 62 4.67 12.50 10.60
N ALA A 63 5.92 12.56 11.03
CA ALA A 63 6.94 11.61 10.58
C ALA A 63 6.64 10.21 11.13
N ASP A 64 7.17 9.20 10.44
CA ASP A 64 7.09 7.81 10.88
C ASP A 64 7.72 7.66 12.27
N LYS A 65 7.06 6.91 13.16
CA LYS A 65 7.53 6.63 14.51
C LYS A 65 7.57 5.14 14.78
N ILE A 66 8.61 4.71 15.47
CA ILE A 66 8.75 3.33 15.93
C ILE A 66 8.50 3.30 17.44
N TYR A 67 7.63 2.41 17.86
CA TYR A 67 7.29 2.17 19.26
C TYR A 67 7.65 0.75 19.67
N ASP A 68 8.01 0.59 20.93
CA ASP A 68 8.06 -0.73 21.55
C ASP A 68 6.63 -1.14 21.92
N GLY A 69 6.27 -2.36 21.57
CA GLY A 69 4.97 -2.94 21.84
C GLY A 69 5.08 -4.34 22.42
N VAL A 70 3.97 -4.86 22.89
CA VAL A 70 3.86 -6.22 23.42
C VAL A 70 2.61 -6.89 22.87
N VAL A 71 2.71 -8.19 22.55
CA VAL A 71 1.58 -9.02 22.18
C VAL A 71 0.83 -9.39 23.45
N ILE A 72 -0.41 -8.93 23.59
CA ILE A 72 -1.21 -9.15 24.81
C ILE A 72 -2.24 -10.25 24.66
N ASP A 73 -2.64 -10.58 23.41
CA ASP A 73 -3.63 -11.62 23.16
C ASP A 73 -3.52 -12.18 21.75
N LYS A 74 -3.96 -13.44 21.59
CA LYS A 74 -4.03 -14.15 20.31
C LYS A 74 -5.34 -14.88 20.19
N GLU A 75 -6.13 -14.57 19.18
CA GLU A 75 -7.41 -15.21 18.95
C GLU A 75 -7.46 -15.95 17.62
N ARG A 76 -8.15 -17.08 17.62
CA ARG A 76 -8.42 -17.86 16.42
C ARG A 76 -9.92 -18.10 16.30
N HIS A 77 -10.51 -17.57 15.23
CA HIS A 77 -11.91 -17.77 14.90
C HIS A 77 -12.05 -18.67 13.68
N SER A 78 -12.75 -19.78 13.84
CA SER A 78 -13.11 -20.65 12.72
C SER A 78 -14.58 -20.42 12.37
N TYR A 79 -14.86 -20.21 11.10
CA TYR A 79 -16.21 -20.01 10.58
C TYR A 79 -16.38 -20.79 9.27
N TYR A 80 -17.63 -21.04 8.89
CA TYR A 80 -17.95 -21.79 7.70
C TYR A 80 -18.44 -20.85 6.61
N VAL A 81 -17.80 -20.90 5.44
CA VAL A 81 -18.19 -20.13 4.25
C VAL A 81 -18.84 -21.09 3.26
N GLY A 82 -20.12 -20.87 2.98
CA GLY A 82 -20.84 -21.68 2.03
C GLY A 82 -22.23 -21.17 1.78
N VAL A 83 -22.87 -21.65 0.72
CA VAL A 83 -24.25 -21.40 0.39
C VAL A 83 -25.06 -22.57 0.92
N PRO A 84 -26.16 -22.37 1.67
CA PRO A 84 -27.02 -23.46 2.14
C PRO A 84 -27.43 -24.36 0.98
N GLY A 85 -27.14 -25.66 1.09
CA GLY A 85 -27.46 -26.68 0.07
C GLY A 85 -26.46 -26.84 -1.07
N LYS A 86 -25.39 -26.05 -1.15
CA LYS A 86 -24.37 -26.13 -2.22
C LYS A 86 -22.96 -26.49 -1.74
N GLY A 87 -22.83 -26.87 -0.50
CA GLY A 87 -21.51 -27.11 0.11
C GLY A 87 -20.80 -25.84 0.53
N GLY A 88 -19.74 -25.99 1.30
CA GLY A 88 -18.91 -24.90 1.78
C GLY A 88 -17.64 -25.45 2.38
N HIS A 89 -16.76 -24.57 2.86
CA HIS A 89 -15.50 -24.94 3.46
C HIS A 89 -15.27 -24.13 4.75
N PRO A 90 -14.59 -24.71 5.73
CA PRO A 90 -14.21 -23.97 6.91
C PRO A 90 -13.11 -22.97 6.59
N GLN A 91 -13.22 -21.77 7.13
CA GLN A 91 -12.18 -20.74 7.10
C GLN A 91 -11.78 -20.40 8.53
N THR A 92 -10.54 -19.97 8.69
CA THR A 92 -10.00 -19.56 9.97
C THR A 92 -9.40 -18.17 9.83
N ARG A 93 -9.81 -17.26 10.72
CA ARG A 93 -9.17 -15.97 10.93
C ARG A 93 -8.34 -16.01 12.18
N LYS A 94 -7.15 -15.44 12.11
CA LYS A 94 -6.21 -15.35 13.22
C LYS A 94 -5.94 -13.89 13.51
N HIS A 95 -6.14 -13.47 14.74
CA HIS A 95 -5.93 -12.13 15.23
C HIS A 95 -4.83 -12.11 16.27
N VAL A 96 -4.04 -11.05 16.24
CA VAL A 96 -3.03 -10.74 17.26
C VAL A 96 -3.35 -9.36 17.81
N THR A 97 -3.47 -9.25 19.11
CA THR A 97 -3.71 -7.99 19.79
C THR A 97 -2.40 -7.47 20.36
N VAL A 98 -2.03 -6.28 19.96
CA VAL A 98 -0.77 -5.62 20.31
C VAL A 98 -1.05 -4.37 21.11
N GLN A 99 -0.33 -4.17 22.20
CA GLN A 99 -0.34 -2.94 22.98
C GLN A 99 0.95 -2.15 22.71
N PHE A 100 0.83 -0.89 22.33
CA PHE A 100 1.96 0.03 22.12
C PHE A 100 1.52 1.47 22.36
N ASN A 101 2.40 2.28 22.91
CA ASN A 101 2.15 3.70 23.17
C ASN A 101 0.79 3.99 23.86
N GLY A 102 0.40 3.16 24.84
CA GLY A 102 -0.88 3.28 25.56
C GLY A 102 -2.13 2.94 24.73
N ARG A 103 -1.97 2.42 23.51
CA ARG A 103 -3.05 2.00 22.62
C ARG A 103 -3.03 0.50 22.41
N THR A 104 -4.20 -0.05 22.11
CA THR A 104 -4.37 -1.47 21.79
C THR A 104 -4.87 -1.57 20.34
N LEU A 105 -4.25 -2.44 19.56
CA LEU A 105 -4.62 -2.70 18.17
C LEU A 105 -4.75 -4.20 17.93
N GLN A 106 -5.88 -4.60 17.34
CA GLN A 106 -6.09 -5.97 16.86
C GLN A 106 -5.75 -6.05 15.37
N ILE A 107 -4.87 -6.98 15.02
CA ILE A 107 -4.37 -7.17 13.65
C ILE A 107 -4.76 -8.56 13.17
N GLU A 108 -5.48 -8.66 12.06
CA GLU A 108 -5.75 -9.94 11.40
C GLU A 108 -4.53 -10.34 10.58
N SER A 109 -3.78 -11.33 11.08
CA SER A 109 -2.59 -11.82 10.38
C SER A 109 -2.23 -13.25 10.85
N SER A 110 -2.27 -14.19 9.93
CA SER A 110 -1.80 -15.55 10.19
C SER A 110 -0.29 -15.61 10.40
N SER A 111 0.46 -14.78 9.73
CA SER A 111 1.92 -14.70 9.85
C SER A 111 2.34 -14.24 11.26
N LEU A 112 1.78 -13.13 11.74
CA LEU A 112 2.06 -12.63 13.08
C LEU A 112 1.59 -13.60 14.17
N TYR A 113 0.41 -14.20 13.99
CA TYR A 113 -0.12 -15.19 14.90
C TYR A 113 0.80 -16.41 15.07
N ASN A 114 1.42 -16.87 14.00
CA ASN A 114 2.33 -18.01 14.04
C ASN A 114 3.74 -17.63 14.54
N LYS A 115 4.16 -16.38 14.33
CA LYS A 115 5.51 -15.89 14.65
C LYS A 115 5.67 -15.50 16.12
N TYR A 116 4.65 -14.88 16.72
CA TYR A 116 4.73 -14.31 18.05
C TYR A 116 3.79 -15.03 19.05
N ASN A 117 4.19 -15.03 20.30
CA ASN A 117 3.40 -15.49 21.43
C ASN A 117 2.92 -14.33 22.30
N GLU A 118 1.92 -14.59 23.16
CA GLU A 118 1.52 -13.63 24.18
C GLU A 118 2.70 -13.32 25.10
N GLY A 119 2.91 -12.05 25.39
CA GLY A 119 4.04 -11.55 26.17
C GLY A 119 5.28 -11.19 25.35
N ASP A 120 5.34 -11.57 24.07
CA ASP A 120 6.48 -11.22 23.21
C ASP A 120 6.56 -9.72 22.98
N GLN A 121 7.77 -9.19 23.06
CA GLN A 121 8.05 -7.80 22.69
C GLN A 121 8.25 -7.68 21.20
N ILE A 122 7.64 -6.65 20.63
CA ILE A 122 7.68 -6.37 19.20
C ILE A 122 7.94 -4.89 18.97
N LYS A 123 8.37 -4.56 17.76
CA LYS A 123 8.45 -3.16 17.33
C LYS A 123 7.30 -2.86 16.37
N VAL A 124 6.68 -1.70 16.57
CA VAL A 124 5.55 -1.22 15.79
C VAL A 124 5.91 0.10 15.15
N LYS A 125 5.82 0.17 13.83
CA LYS A 125 6.03 1.40 13.06
C LYS A 125 4.70 2.02 12.69
N GLU A 126 4.47 3.26 13.10
CA GLU A 126 3.33 4.06 12.69
C GLU A 126 3.73 4.98 11.53
N VAL A 127 3.07 4.82 10.40
CA VAL A 127 3.28 5.57 9.16
C VAL A 127 2.07 6.45 8.91
N TRP A 128 2.28 7.71 8.55
CA TRP A 128 1.21 8.66 8.30
C TRP A 128 1.02 9.01 6.83
N TYR A 129 2.06 8.87 6.03
CA TYR A 129 2.03 9.16 4.61
C TYR A 129 2.61 7.98 3.78
N PRO A 130 2.03 7.63 2.63
CA PRO A 130 0.89 8.23 1.94
C PRO A 130 -0.47 7.89 2.56
N ARG A 131 -0.51 6.91 3.44
CA ARG A 131 -1.70 6.50 4.17
C ARG A 131 -1.32 6.15 5.60
N HIS A 132 -2.17 6.52 6.56
CA HIS A 132 -1.98 6.11 7.94
C HIS A 132 -2.06 4.59 8.04
N ASP A 133 -0.99 3.98 8.50
CA ASP A 133 -0.87 2.54 8.67
C ASP A 133 0.00 2.20 9.89
N ILE A 134 -0.18 0.99 10.41
CA ILE A 134 0.56 0.47 11.55
C ILE A 134 1.17 -0.86 11.14
N ILE A 135 2.48 -0.93 11.15
CA ILE A 135 3.26 -2.06 10.65
C ILE A 135 4.01 -2.69 11.82
N VAL A 136 3.87 -3.98 12.01
CA VAL A 136 4.72 -4.76 12.93
C VAL A 136 6.00 -5.14 12.21
N LEU A 137 7.13 -4.82 12.81
CA LEU A 137 8.47 -5.02 12.26
C LEU A 137 9.06 -6.39 12.63
#